data_c92ee93ab287eedb4f8517881f8a21cd
#
_entry.id   c92ee93ab287eedb4f8517881f8a21cd
#
_cell.length_a   1.000
_cell.length_b   1.000
_cell.length_c   1.000
_cell.angle_alpha   90.00
_cell.angle_beta   90.00
_cell.angle_gamma   90.00
#
_symmetry.space_group_name_H-M   'P 1'
#
loop_
_entity.id
_entity.type
_entity.pdbx_description
1 polymer ?
#
loop_
_entity_poly.entity_id
_entity_poly.type
_entity_poly.pdbx_seq_one_letter_code
_entity_poly.pdbx_strand_id
1 'polypeptide(L)'
;MPRYHMTENGPVQFTAEEEAAKDIEEAAWAAGAKDRHNAAMKQSREEAYKIEADGLFFKAQRGEINMQEWQNKVAEIKARFPYQE
;
A
#
# COMPACT_ATOMS: atom_id res chain seq x y z
N MET A 1 23.05 -4.91 -14.25
CA MET A 1 23.19 -6.31 -14.69
C MET A 1 22.44 -6.51 -16.00
N PRO A 2 23.04 -7.23 -16.96
CA PRO A 2 22.31 -7.55 -18.19
C PRO A 2 21.12 -8.46 -17.91
N ARG A 3 20.06 -8.29 -18.69
CA ARG A 3 18.85 -9.11 -18.60
C ARG A 3 18.87 -10.17 -19.70
N TYR A 4 18.20 -11.27 -19.45
CA TYR A 4 18.17 -12.41 -20.34
C TYR A 4 16.75 -12.92 -20.53
N HIS A 5 16.40 -13.30 -21.78
CA HIS A 5 15.20 -14.07 -22.06
C HIS A 5 15.47 -15.54 -21.79
N MET A 6 14.53 -16.23 -21.19
CA MET A 6 14.59 -17.69 -21.06
C MET A 6 13.99 -18.32 -22.30
N THR A 7 14.77 -19.09 -23.03
CA THR A 7 14.34 -19.78 -24.24
C THR A 7 14.63 -21.27 -24.14
N GLU A 8 14.10 -22.07 -25.08
CA GLU A 8 14.39 -23.49 -25.16
C GLU A 8 15.89 -23.79 -25.33
N ASN A 9 16.63 -22.86 -25.92
CA ASN A 9 18.06 -22.96 -26.11
C ASN A 9 18.86 -22.34 -24.98
N GLY A 10 18.21 -21.96 -23.88
CA GLY A 10 18.83 -21.31 -22.73
C GLY A 10 18.60 -19.81 -22.68
N PRO A 11 19.29 -19.09 -21.77
CA PRO A 11 19.11 -17.65 -21.65
C PRO A 11 19.72 -16.90 -22.84
N VAL A 12 18.97 -15.94 -23.36
CA VAL A 12 19.40 -15.04 -24.44
C VAL A 12 19.43 -13.63 -23.90
N GLN A 13 20.57 -12.98 -24.00
CA GLN A 13 20.75 -11.61 -23.50
C GLN A 13 19.82 -10.61 -24.24
N PHE A 14 19.21 -9.69 -23.46
CA PHE A 14 18.43 -8.62 -24.05
C PHE A 14 19.29 -7.73 -24.95
N THR A 15 18.71 -7.24 -26.04
CA THR A 15 19.34 -6.20 -26.87
C THR A 15 19.33 -4.87 -26.11
N ALA A 16 20.11 -3.90 -26.58
CA ALA A 16 20.13 -2.56 -25.99
C ALA A 16 18.76 -1.91 -26.01
N GLU A 17 17.98 -2.13 -27.07
CA GLU A 17 16.61 -1.61 -27.18
C GLU A 17 15.68 -2.25 -26.16
N GLU A 18 15.79 -3.55 -25.95
CA GLU A 18 14.99 -4.28 -24.96
C GLU A 18 15.33 -3.84 -23.53
N GLU A 19 16.62 -3.63 -23.24
CA GLU A 19 17.04 -3.14 -21.92
C GLU A 19 16.56 -1.71 -21.67
N ALA A 20 16.61 -0.84 -22.67
CA ALA A 20 16.11 0.54 -22.54
C ALA A 20 14.59 0.56 -22.28
N ALA A 21 13.84 -0.28 -22.99
CA ALA A 21 12.40 -0.40 -22.78
C ALA A 21 12.07 -0.90 -21.38
N LYS A 22 12.82 -1.89 -20.89
CA LYS A 22 12.64 -2.44 -19.54
C LYS A 22 12.99 -1.41 -18.47
N ASP A 23 14.03 -0.62 -18.67
CA ASP A 23 14.42 0.45 -17.76
C ASP A 23 13.31 1.52 -17.65
N ILE A 24 12.68 1.88 -18.76
CA ILE A 24 11.55 2.82 -18.75
C ILE A 24 10.38 2.23 -17.99
N GLU A 25 10.07 0.96 -18.22
CA GLU A 25 8.99 0.24 -17.52
C GLU A 25 9.23 0.19 -16.02
N GLU A 26 10.44 -0.14 -15.59
CA GLU A 26 10.82 -0.17 -14.18
C GLU A 26 10.78 1.21 -13.54
N ALA A 27 11.21 2.25 -14.25
CA ALA A 27 11.15 3.63 -13.75
C ALA A 27 9.70 4.09 -13.57
N ALA A 28 8.81 3.75 -14.51
CA ALA A 28 7.38 4.06 -14.40
C ALA A 28 6.75 3.33 -13.22
N TRP A 29 7.10 2.07 -13.01
CA TRP A 29 6.64 1.29 -11.86
C TRP A 29 7.11 1.91 -10.54
N ALA A 30 8.40 2.27 -10.45
CA ALA A 30 8.96 2.89 -9.26
C ALA A 30 8.32 4.26 -8.96
N ALA A 31 8.02 5.04 -10.00
CA ALA A 31 7.35 6.34 -9.85
C ALA A 31 5.96 6.20 -9.25
N GLY A 32 5.26 5.06 -9.49
CA GLY A 32 3.95 4.80 -8.92
C GLY A 32 3.97 4.12 -7.56
N ALA A 33 5.14 3.81 -7.00
CA ALA A 33 5.24 3.06 -5.75
C ALA A 33 4.56 3.74 -4.57
N LYS A 34 4.70 5.05 -4.45
CA LYS A 34 4.06 5.85 -3.40
C LYS A 34 2.54 5.75 -3.48
N ASP A 35 1.98 5.93 -4.66
CA ASP A 35 0.54 5.88 -4.87
C ASP A 35 -0.02 4.49 -4.57
N ARG A 36 0.69 3.43 -4.97
CA ARG A 36 0.28 2.06 -4.66
C ARG A 36 0.33 1.78 -3.16
N HIS A 37 1.39 2.24 -2.48
CA HIS A 37 1.51 2.11 -1.04
C HIS A 37 0.36 2.83 -0.34
N ASN A 38 0.08 4.07 -0.71
CA ASN A 38 -0.97 4.87 -0.09
C ASN A 38 -2.36 4.27 -0.34
N ALA A 39 -2.61 3.73 -1.53
CA ALA A 39 -3.86 3.05 -1.82
C ALA A 39 -4.05 1.80 -0.94
N ALA A 40 -2.99 1.01 -0.75
CA ALA A 40 -3.01 -0.16 0.11
C ALA A 40 -3.24 0.24 1.57
N MET A 41 -2.59 1.30 2.04
CA MET A 41 -2.78 1.81 3.41
C MET A 41 -4.18 2.33 3.63
N LYS A 42 -4.74 3.02 2.66
CA LYS A 42 -6.13 3.50 2.72
C LYS A 42 -7.11 2.34 2.89
N GLN A 43 -6.94 1.29 2.10
CA GLN A 43 -7.78 0.10 2.19
C GLN A 43 -7.63 -0.57 3.55
N SER A 44 -6.40 -0.72 4.04
CA SER A 44 -6.13 -1.32 5.35
C SER A 44 -6.75 -0.50 6.48
N ARG A 45 -6.69 0.84 6.41
CA ARG A 45 -7.35 1.72 7.37
C ARG A 45 -8.86 1.52 7.36
N GLU A 46 -9.47 1.48 6.18
CA GLU A 46 -10.92 1.29 6.05
C GLU A 46 -11.39 -0.02 6.66
N GLU A 47 -10.66 -1.10 6.42
CA GLU A 47 -10.96 -2.41 7.01
C GLU A 47 -10.79 -2.38 8.52
N ALA A 48 -9.72 -1.76 9.03
CA ALA A 48 -9.49 -1.65 10.46
C ALA A 48 -10.56 -0.79 11.15
N TYR A 49 -11.02 0.29 10.50
CA TYR A 49 -12.11 1.10 11.04
C TYR A 49 -13.39 0.28 11.20
N LYS A 50 -13.73 -0.54 10.21
CA LYS A 50 -14.92 -1.40 10.26
C LYS A 50 -14.84 -2.41 11.39
N ILE A 51 -13.66 -2.99 11.60
CA ILE A 51 -13.46 -4.07 12.58
C ILE A 51 -13.28 -3.51 13.99
N GLU A 52 -12.49 -2.43 14.13
CA GLU A 52 -11.99 -1.96 15.43
C GLU A 52 -12.62 -0.65 15.90
N ALA A 53 -12.90 0.28 14.99
CA ALA A 53 -13.31 1.64 15.34
C ALA A 53 -14.83 1.86 15.31
N ASP A 54 -15.54 1.28 14.35
CA ASP A 54 -16.97 1.54 14.17
C ASP A 54 -17.79 1.11 15.38
N GLY A 55 -17.47 -0.04 15.98
CA GLY A 55 -18.12 -0.50 17.21
C GLY A 55 -17.93 0.46 18.37
N LEU A 56 -16.73 1.02 18.50
CA LEU A 56 -16.42 2.02 19.53
C LEU A 56 -17.18 3.33 19.27
N PHE A 57 -17.29 3.75 18.04
CA PHE A 57 -18.06 4.94 17.69
C PHE A 57 -19.52 4.82 18.10
N PHE A 58 -20.16 3.70 17.80
CA PHE A 58 -21.55 3.46 18.21
C PHE A 58 -21.70 3.38 19.71
N LYS A 59 -20.76 2.76 20.41
CA LYS A 59 -20.76 2.74 21.89
C LYS A 59 -20.64 4.13 22.47
N ALA A 60 -19.77 4.97 21.87
CA ALA A 60 -19.63 6.36 22.32
C ALA A 60 -20.91 7.15 22.11
N GLN A 61 -21.60 6.94 20.98
CA GLN A 61 -22.87 7.60 20.72
C GLN A 61 -23.97 7.20 21.70
N ARG A 62 -23.95 5.94 22.16
CA ARG A 62 -24.91 5.48 23.16
C ARG A 62 -24.52 5.87 24.60
N GLY A 63 -23.37 6.51 24.78
CA GLY A 63 -22.88 6.90 26.10
C GLY A 63 -22.22 5.79 26.88
N GLU A 64 -21.94 4.64 26.26
CA GLU A 64 -21.31 3.49 26.91
C GLU A 64 -19.81 3.69 27.14
N ILE A 65 -19.16 4.47 26.28
CA ILE A 65 -17.75 4.84 26.40
C ILE A 65 -17.57 6.31 26.06
N ASN A 66 -16.38 6.83 26.39
CA ASN A 66 -16.01 8.20 26.05
C ASN A 66 -15.62 8.27 24.55
N MET A 67 -16.01 9.34 23.87
CA MET A 67 -15.61 9.59 22.47
C MET A 67 -14.09 9.60 22.31
N GLN A 68 -13.34 9.95 23.35
CA GLN A 68 -11.88 9.94 23.33
C GLN A 68 -11.32 8.53 23.04
N GLU A 69 -11.98 7.49 23.51
CA GLU A 69 -11.56 6.10 23.25
C GLU A 69 -11.65 5.78 21.75
N TRP A 70 -12.71 6.24 21.08
CA TRP A 70 -12.85 6.09 19.65
C TRP A 70 -11.76 6.89 18.90
N GLN A 71 -11.54 8.14 19.33
CA GLN A 71 -10.50 9.00 18.71
C GLN A 71 -9.11 8.38 18.87
N ASN A 72 -8.81 7.80 20.02
CA ASN A 72 -7.54 7.10 20.27
C ASN A 72 -7.37 5.89 19.35
N LYS A 73 -8.44 5.13 19.13
CA LYS A 73 -8.40 3.98 18.24
C LYS A 73 -8.17 4.42 16.79
N VAL A 74 -8.83 5.48 16.33
CA VAL A 74 -8.61 6.04 14.99
C VAL A 74 -7.15 6.49 14.83
N ALA A 75 -6.57 7.17 15.81
CA ALA A 75 -5.18 7.60 15.78
C ALA A 75 -4.22 6.40 15.74
N GLU A 76 -4.50 5.36 16.50
CA GLU A 76 -3.72 4.11 16.50
C GLU A 76 -3.73 3.45 15.12
N ILE A 77 -4.90 3.37 14.48
CA ILE A 77 -5.03 2.78 13.15
C ILE A 77 -4.25 3.58 12.12
N LYS A 78 -4.32 4.91 12.16
CA LYS A 78 -3.56 5.79 11.27
C LYS A 78 -2.06 5.60 11.44
N ALA A 79 -1.59 5.42 12.66
CA ALA A 79 -0.18 5.19 12.96
C ALA A 79 0.28 3.80 12.51
N ARG A 80 -0.63 2.81 12.53
CA ARG A 80 -0.34 1.44 12.09
C ARG A 80 -0.18 1.36 10.57
N PHE A 81 -0.93 2.17 9.82
CA PHE A 81 -0.93 2.18 8.35
C PHE A 81 -0.60 3.58 7.82
N PRO A 82 0.65 4.04 7.96
CA PRO A 82 1.02 5.40 7.58
C PRO A 82 1.09 5.57 6.05
N TYR A 83 0.69 6.73 5.58
CA TYR A 83 0.88 7.12 4.18
C TYR A 83 2.32 7.60 3.96
N GLN A 84 2.82 7.41 2.75
CA GLN A 84 4.07 8.02 2.32
C GLN A 84 3.79 9.42 1.80
N GLU A 85 4.64 10.35 2.18
CA GLU A 85 4.59 11.74 1.73
C GLU A 85 5.48 12.01 0.52
#